data_3cc03a51ee930fd3e4b80070c7d3ca8b
#
_entry.id   3cc03a51ee930fd3e4b80070c7d3ca8b
#
_cell.length_a   1.000
_cell.length_b   1.000
_cell.length_c   1.000
_cell.angle_alpha   90.00
_cell.angle_beta   90.00
_cell.angle_gamma   90.00
#
_symmetry.space_group_name_H-M   'P 1'
#
loop_
_entity.id
_entity.type
_entity.pdbx_description
1 polymer ?
#
loop_
_entity_poly.entity_id
_entity_poly.type
_entity_poly.pdbx_seq_one_letter_code
_entity_poly.pdbx_strand_id
1 'polypeptide(L)'
;YAAPCVSLTRSQADAVKAAASEAKTADGQTYYTGSLKICARNAVGLYGGSYNMSDFSSWGVPGDLSLKPELTAPGGSILSVNGEVKDTDQYFLMSGTSMAAPQVTGLTALLMQYFRETGLAEKAGVSPRVLAHSLLMSTAQPLYEEASGGYYSLLKQGAGLAKVDDALAAQAYVLVDGQSDGKVKAELGDDPDRTGSYNFSFTLHNLTDSPLSYVLRTDLFTQDVFEDNGYRYLDTQTRALAVDAGFTSGGNPVLSGDDVLVYDLNGDGKTNQQDADFLLEYLLGNETKLNADGDINGDGKVNTYDAHVLLALLEDQACITVPAGGSVPVEVTLTLPDQVKAYLDEATPNGAYIEAFVYAEAVQGEEIHSIPVLGFYGSWTDASMYDVDTALERSYGISTRAPYLGINDTNLMTISYDGISGEYLFGGNPLAEEETYLPQRNAFNNLSGDTLKSLYFTQIRTAGSSLLQIRNPETGEIYVADELGPVSPAYYFPNQGVWVNQRWGVDVAWTGTDSRGKPLPDGTPVEISLITAPEYYRNQDGTYNWEALGHGAYLSTQFTIDSTDPVMKDVDASQIERNRLRITASDNQYVAAVALLNSSGIRILSSVVPNQAEPGKDVT
;
A
#
# COMPACT_ATOMS: atom_id res chain seq x y z
N TYR A 1 -4.47 32.08 23.84
CA TYR A 1 -5.33 33.05 23.16
C TYR A 1 -5.63 34.20 24.12
N ALA A 2 -5.55 35.44 23.63
CA ALA A 2 -5.76 36.64 24.48
C ALA A 2 -7.26 37.00 24.64
N ALA A 3 -8.17 36.26 24.00
CA ALA A 3 -9.62 36.45 24.06
C ALA A 3 -10.32 35.11 24.27
N PRO A 4 -11.54 35.08 24.84
CA PRO A 4 -12.33 33.88 24.97
C PRO A 4 -12.59 33.25 23.59
N CYS A 5 -12.23 31.98 23.42
CA CYS A 5 -12.46 31.20 22.19
C CYS A 5 -13.41 30.04 22.48
N VAL A 6 -14.28 29.75 21.55
CA VAL A 6 -15.19 28.60 21.59
C VAL A 6 -15.09 27.84 20.26
N SER A 7 -15.10 26.52 20.32
CA SER A 7 -15.20 25.66 19.15
C SER A 7 -16.67 25.36 18.87
N LEU A 8 -17.06 25.46 17.61
CA LEU A 8 -18.42 25.16 17.13
C LEU A 8 -18.33 24.15 15.99
N THR A 9 -19.34 23.29 15.86
CA THR A 9 -19.52 22.52 14.63
C THR A 9 -19.87 23.45 13.48
N ARG A 10 -19.68 23.01 12.24
CA ARG A 10 -20.00 23.83 11.05
C ARG A 10 -21.45 24.31 11.06
N SER A 11 -22.40 23.42 11.37
CA SER A 11 -23.82 23.76 11.47
C SER A 11 -24.12 24.77 12.59
N GLN A 12 -23.45 24.66 13.74
CA GLN A 12 -23.57 25.64 14.82
C GLN A 12 -22.95 26.98 14.43
N ALA A 13 -21.82 26.99 13.76
CA ALA A 13 -21.19 28.21 13.23
C ALA A 13 -22.09 28.89 12.20
N ASP A 14 -22.71 28.14 11.30
CA ASP A 14 -23.65 28.67 10.30
C ASP A 14 -24.91 29.23 10.96
N ALA A 15 -25.45 28.58 11.98
CA ALA A 15 -26.58 29.11 12.76
C ALA A 15 -26.22 30.42 13.49
N VAL A 16 -25.01 30.52 14.07
CA VAL A 16 -24.51 31.75 14.70
C VAL A 16 -24.33 32.85 13.66
N LYS A 17 -23.78 32.56 12.50
CA LYS A 17 -23.62 33.51 11.39
C LYS A 17 -24.99 34.00 10.88
N ALA A 18 -25.96 33.11 10.74
CA ALA A 18 -27.30 33.46 10.29
C ALA A 18 -28.04 34.39 11.28
N ALA A 19 -27.73 34.29 12.57
CA ALA A 19 -28.31 35.13 13.63
C ALA A 19 -27.50 36.42 13.88
N ALA A 20 -26.34 36.59 13.28
CA ALA A 20 -25.45 37.72 13.44
C ALA A 20 -25.63 38.77 12.34
N SER A 21 -25.20 40.02 12.60
CA SER A 21 -25.14 41.07 11.59
C SER A 21 -23.79 41.04 10.87
N GLU A 22 -23.81 40.95 9.56
CA GLU A 22 -22.59 41.03 8.74
C GLU A 22 -22.08 42.48 8.68
N ALA A 23 -20.79 42.64 8.82
CA ALA A 23 -20.09 43.91 8.69
C ALA A 23 -18.77 43.70 7.94
N LYS A 24 -18.17 44.81 7.45
CA LYS A 24 -16.87 44.76 6.75
C LYS A 24 -15.89 45.70 7.40
N THR A 25 -14.65 45.28 7.47
CA THR A 25 -13.52 46.10 7.86
C THR A 25 -13.18 47.14 6.77
N ALA A 26 -12.37 48.14 7.07
CA ALA A 26 -11.95 49.17 6.11
C ALA A 26 -11.14 48.58 4.93
N ASP A 27 -10.50 47.44 5.09
CA ASP A 27 -9.77 46.67 4.07
C ASP A 27 -10.63 45.63 3.36
N GLY A 28 -11.96 45.62 3.62
CA GLY A 28 -12.93 44.79 2.91
C GLY A 28 -13.14 43.37 3.47
N GLN A 29 -12.52 42.99 4.57
CA GLN A 29 -12.75 41.68 5.20
C GLN A 29 -14.12 41.60 5.87
N THR A 30 -14.84 40.51 5.64
CA THR A 30 -16.15 40.28 6.27
C THR A 30 -15.99 39.76 7.69
N TYR A 31 -16.72 40.34 8.63
CA TYR A 31 -16.85 39.85 9.98
C TYR A 31 -18.32 39.89 10.44
N TYR A 32 -18.61 39.17 11.52
CA TYR A 32 -19.97 39.04 12.04
C TYR A 32 -20.02 39.60 13.46
N THR A 33 -21.07 40.38 13.77
CA THR A 33 -21.29 40.96 15.07
C THR A 33 -22.61 40.48 15.68
N GLY A 34 -22.61 40.23 16.98
CA GLY A 34 -23.79 39.77 17.69
C GLY A 34 -23.51 39.63 19.18
N SER A 35 -24.54 39.24 19.92
CA SER A 35 -24.43 38.94 21.34
C SER A 35 -24.57 37.46 21.59
N LEU A 36 -23.59 36.85 22.23
CA LEU A 36 -23.61 35.45 22.68
C LEU A 36 -23.82 35.40 24.18
N LYS A 37 -24.84 34.69 24.66
CA LYS A 37 -25.03 34.42 26.07
C LYS A 37 -24.48 33.06 26.42
N ILE A 38 -23.39 33.02 27.18
CA ILE A 38 -22.85 31.76 27.70
C ILE A 38 -23.65 31.40 28.95
N CYS A 39 -24.34 30.27 28.93
CA CYS A 39 -25.08 29.73 30.07
C CYS A 39 -24.17 28.81 30.87
N ALA A 40 -24.24 28.92 32.21
CA ALA A 40 -23.47 28.07 33.14
C ALA A 40 -24.00 26.61 33.22
N ARG A 41 -24.78 26.16 32.24
CA ARG A 41 -25.27 24.77 32.14
C ARG A 41 -24.46 24.01 31.09
N ASN A 42 -23.78 23.00 31.57
CA ASN A 42 -23.23 21.99 30.65
C ASN A 42 -24.39 21.23 30.01
N ALA A 43 -24.60 21.41 28.73
CA ALA A 43 -25.45 20.52 27.96
C ALA A 43 -24.58 19.31 27.56
N VAL A 44 -24.84 18.16 28.14
CA VAL A 44 -24.30 16.90 27.62
C VAL A 44 -25.14 16.58 26.38
N GLY A 45 -24.64 16.90 25.21
CA GLY A 45 -25.18 16.37 23.97
C GLY A 45 -24.67 14.94 23.82
N LEU A 46 -25.58 13.98 23.75
CA LEU A 46 -25.23 12.71 23.14
C LEU A 46 -24.94 13.01 21.66
N TYR A 47 -23.71 12.85 21.26
CA TYR A 47 -23.36 12.79 19.85
C TYR A 47 -23.93 11.45 19.32
N GLY A 48 -25.23 11.42 19.03
CA GLY A 48 -25.86 10.35 18.28
C GLY A 48 -25.78 10.69 16.81
N GLY A 49 -24.71 10.28 16.19
CA GLY A 49 -24.50 10.32 14.75
C GLY A 49 -23.94 8.98 14.29
N SER A 50 -24.02 8.73 12.99
CA SER A 50 -23.29 7.64 12.34
C SER A 50 -21.80 7.71 12.71
N TYR A 51 -21.17 6.56 12.85
CA TYR A 51 -19.72 6.48 13.02
C TYR A 51 -19.06 6.92 11.73
N ASN A 52 -18.27 7.99 11.80
CA ASN A 52 -17.47 8.50 10.69
C ASN A 52 -16.00 8.30 10.99
N MET A 53 -15.22 8.04 9.95
CA MET A 53 -13.76 7.97 10.07
C MET A 53 -13.19 9.35 10.42
N SER A 54 -12.32 9.38 11.43
CA SER A 54 -11.61 10.61 11.80
C SER A 54 -10.55 10.95 10.77
N ASP A 55 -10.33 12.26 10.52
CA ASP A 55 -9.31 12.73 9.57
C ASP A 55 -7.89 12.31 9.95
N PHE A 56 -7.63 12.14 11.25
CA PHE A 56 -6.35 11.70 11.77
C PHE A 56 -6.12 10.19 11.73
N SER A 57 -7.10 9.37 11.28
CA SER A 57 -6.88 7.94 11.07
C SER A 57 -5.78 7.74 10.03
N SER A 58 -4.80 6.88 10.35
CA SER A 58 -3.69 6.61 9.44
C SER A 58 -4.19 5.86 8.20
N TRP A 59 -3.58 6.17 7.07
CA TRP A 59 -3.80 5.47 5.82
C TRP A 59 -2.79 4.33 5.65
N GLY A 60 -3.24 3.14 5.24
CA GLY A 60 -2.42 2.16 4.55
C GLY A 60 -2.18 2.63 3.11
N VAL A 61 -1.48 1.90 2.31
CA VAL A 61 -0.91 0.57 2.52
C VAL A 61 0.55 0.76 2.95
N PRO A 62 1.12 -0.15 3.78
CA PRO A 62 2.55 -0.25 3.89
C PRO A 62 3.19 -0.55 2.54
N GLY A 63 4.48 -0.27 2.40
CA GLY A 63 5.18 -0.44 1.13
C GLY A 63 5.20 -1.87 0.55
N ASP A 64 4.76 -2.85 1.33
CA ASP A 64 4.61 -4.26 0.94
C ASP A 64 3.20 -4.64 0.47
N LEU A 65 2.34 -3.66 0.22
CA LEU A 65 0.94 -3.83 -0.21
C LEU A 65 0.09 -4.65 0.77
N SER A 66 0.49 -4.76 2.05
CA SER A 66 -0.33 -5.41 3.07
C SER A 66 -1.50 -4.52 3.51
N LEU A 67 -2.62 -5.14 3.90
CA LEU A 67 -3.79 -4.41 4.39
C LEU A 67 -3.57 -3.92 5.83
N LYS A 68 -3.51 -2.60 5.98
CA LYS A 68 -3.47 -1.86 7.24
C LYS A 68 -4.31 -0.58 7.12
N PRO A 69 -5.00 -0.18 8.22
CA PRO A 69 -5.18 -0.87 9.50
C PRO A 69 -6.00 -2.17 9.33
N GLU A 70 -6.00 -3.06 10.34
CA GLU A 70 -6.86 -4.25 10.33
C GLU A 70 -8.28 -3.95 10.81
N LEU A 71 -8.41 -3.09 11.82
CA LEU A 71 -9.69 -2.75 12.47
C LEU A 71 -9.78 -1.27 12.79
N THR A 72 -11.00 -0.79 12.91
CA THR A 72 -11.33 0.55 13.38
C THR A 72 -12.08 0.47 14.73
N ALA A 73 -11.81 1.44 15.59
CA ALA A 73 -12.53 1.65 16.85
C ALA A 73 -12.67 3.14 17.12
N PRO A 74 -13.63 3.58 17.97
CA PRO A 74 -13.80 4.99 18.31
C PRO A 74 -12.52 5.62 18.84
N GLY A 75 -12.07 6.70 18.23
CA GLY A 75 -10.84 7.41 18.59
C GLY A 75 -11.02 8.92 18.69
N GLY A 76 -12.16 9.45 18.22
CA GLY A 76 -12.46 10.87 18.22
C GLY A 76 -13.28 11.30 19.45
N SER A 77 -12.82 12.33 20.17
CA SER A 77 -13.52 12.91 21.33
C SER A 77 -13.88 11.89 22.42
N ILE A 78 -12.95 11.05 22.77
CA ILE A 78 -13.12 9.99 23.77
C ILE A 78 -13.01 10.57 25.17
N LEU A 79 -14.10 10.49 25.94
CA LEU A 79 -14.11 10.84 27.35
C LEU A 79 -13.61 9.64 28.18
N SER A 80 -12.51 9.82 28.88
CA SER A 80 -11.92 8.77 29.70
C SER A 80 -11.31 9.30 30.99
N VAL A 81 -10.87 8.40 31.85
CA VAL A 81 -10.27 8.71 33.15
C VAL A 81 -8.95 9.44 32.95
N ASN A 82 -8.77 10.52 33.69
CA ASN A 82 -7.49 11.22 33.78
C ASN A 82 -6.63 10.62 34.90
N GLY A 83 -5.66 9.77 34.56
CA GLY A 83 -4.80 9.10 35.51
C GLY A 83 -3.72 9.99 36.15
N GLU A 84 -3.51 11.20 35.64
CA GLU A 84 -2.42 12.11 36.11
C GLU A 84 -2.87 13.10 37.17
N VAL A 85 -4.17 13.31 37.32
CA VAL A 85 -4.69 14.38 38.21
C VAL A 85 -5.20 13.82 39.53
N LYS A 86 -4.70 14.38 40.63
CA LYS A 86 -5.01 13.91 41.99
C LYS A 86 -6.27 14.50 42.61
N ASP A 87 -6.87 15.58 42.06
CA ASP A 87 -7.85 16.33 42.83
C ASP A 87 -9.26 16.48 42.21
N THR A 88 -9.51 17.04 41.08
CA THR A 88 -10.88 17.39 40.71
C THR A 88 -11.30 17.04 39.29
N ASP A 89 -10.39 16.97 38.36
CA ASP A 89 -10.70 16.63 36.96
C ASP A 89 -10.38 15.17 36.70
N GLN A 90 -11.32 14.29 37.11
CA GLN A 90 -11.16 12.83 36.99
C GLN A 90 -11.33 12.31 35.58
N TYR A 91 -11.87 13.13 34.68
CA TYR A 91 -12.14 12.78 33.30
C TYR A 91 -11.73 13.92 32.36
N PHE A 92 -11.27 13.56 31.17
CA PHE A 92 -11.01 14.52 30.10
C PHE A 92 -11.24 13.90 28.73
N LEU A 93 -11.37 14.75 27.71
CA LEU A 93 -11.58 14.36 26.33
C LEU A 93 -10.23 14.31 25.58
N MET A 94 -9.97 13.19 24.90
CA MET A 94 -8.85 13.06 23.99
C MET A 94 -9.30 12.49 22.64
N SER A 95 -8.56 12.81 21.60
CA SER A 95 -8.74 12.24 20.26
C SER A 95 -7.41 11.70 19.77
N GLY A 96 -7.47 10.56 19.07
CA GLY A 96 -6.31 9.92 18.47
C GLY A 96 -6.52 8.43 18.27
N THR A 97 -5.74 7.85 17.39
CA THR A 97 -5.64 6.38 17.22
C THR A 97 -5.17 5.71 18.52
N SER A 98 -4.43 6.46 19.36
CA SER A 98 -4.05 6.04 20.72
C SER A 98 -5.24 5.83 21.66
N MET A 99 -6.43 6.37 21.36
CA MET A 99 -7.67 6.13 22.09
C MET A 99 -8.47 4.98 21.50
N ALA A 100 -8.31 4.69 20.21
CA ALA A 100 -8.94 3.56 19.53
C ALA A 100 -8.26 2.21 19.90
N ALA A 101 -6.95 2.15 19.88
CA ALA A 101 -6.20 0.92 20.14
C ALA A 101 -6.52 0.25 21.50
N PRO A 102 -6.59 0.96 22.65
CA PRO A 102 -6.96 0.36 23.92
C PRO A 102 -8.42 -0.13 23.97
N GLN A 103 -9.32 0.42 23.15
CA GLN A 103 -10.69 -0.12 23.05
C GLN A 103 -10.65 -1.52 22.43
N VAL A 104 -9.94 -1.70 21.29
CA VAL A 104 -9.76 -3.03 20.69
C VAL A 104 -9.12 -4.00 21.68
N THR A 105 -8.15 -3.54 22.47
CA THR A 105 -7.55 -4.34 23.56
C THR A 105 -8.59 -4.77 24.59
N GLY A 106 -9.49 -3.85 24.99
CA GLY A 106 -10.59 -4.14 25.92
C GLY A 106 -11.58 -5.15 25.34
N LEU A 107 -11.99 -4.99 24.07
CA LEU A 107 -12.87 -5.94 23.37
C LEU A 107 -12.22 -7.34 23.31
N THR A 108 -10.94 -7.40 22.99
CA THR A 108 -10.17 -8.67 22.98
C THR A 108 -10.14 -9.31 24.37
N ALA A 109 -9.97 -8.53 25.44
CA ALA A 109 -9.97 -9.05 26.81
C ALA A 109 -11.34 -9.66 27.19
N LEU A 110 -12.44 -9.06 26.77
CA LEU A 110 -13.79 -9.61 26.97
C LEU A 110 -13.97 -10.93 26.23
N LEU A 111 -13.52 -11.03 24.99
CA LEU A 111 -13.54 -12.29 24.23
C LEU A 111 -12.69 -13.36 24.89
N MET A 112 -11.49 -13.02 25.36
CA MET A 112 -10.62 -13.96 26.07
C MET A 112 -11.23 -14.45 27.40
N GLN A 113 -11.99 -13.60 28.08
CA GLN A 113 -12.77 -14.02 29.25
C GLN A 113 -13.88 -15.00 28.84
N TYR A 114 -14.67 -14.65 27.84
CA TYR A 114 -15.76 -15.47 27.31
C TYR A 114 -15.25 -16.85 26.85
N PHE A 115 -14.14 -16.92 26.13
CA PHE A 115 -13.55 -18.20 25.69
C PHE A 115 -13.13 -19.09 26.86
N ARG A 116 -12.59 -18.50 27.93
CA ARG A 116 -12.23 -19.26 29.14
C ARG A 116 -13.45 -19.79 29.89
N GLU A 117 -14.54 -19.03 29.95
CA GLU A 117 -15.76 -19.41 30.65
C GLU A 117 -16.56 -20.46 29.89
N THR A 118 -16.55 -20.41 28.55
CA THR A 118 -17.35 -21.29 27.69
C THR A 118 -16.57 -22.46 27.09
N GLY A 119 -15.23 -22.42 27.09
CA GLY A 119 -14.40 -23.39 26.37
C GLY A 119 -14.52 -23.27 24.85
N LEU A 120 -14.99 -22.12 24.32
CA LEU A 120 -15.31 -21.98 22.91
C LEU A 120 -14.10 -22.19 21.99
N ALA A 121 -12.94 -21.67 22.34
CA ALA A 121 -11.74 -21.83 21.53
C ALA A 121 -11.26 -23.31 21.46
N GLU A 122 -11.42 -24.05 22.58
CA GLU A 122 -11.13 -25.48 22.61
C GLU A 122 -12.13 -26.27 21.75
N LYS A 123 -13.43 -25.92 21.83
CA LYS A 123 -14.46 -26.50 20.97
C LYS A 123 -14.20 -26.22 19.49
N ALA A 124 -13.76 -25.01 19.17
CA ALA A 124 -13.38 -24.60 17.80
C ALA A 124 -12.08 -25.23 17.29
N GLY A 125 -11.26 -25.81 18.18
CA GLY A 125 -9.99 -26.44 17.82
C GLY A 125 -8.89 -25.45 17.41
N VAL A 126 -9.02 -24.16 17.76
CA VAL A 126 -8.05 -23.09 17.45
C VAL A 126 -7.57 -22.39 18.72
N SER A 127 -6.45 -21.68 18.61
CA SER A 127 -5.99 -20.90 19.77
C SER A 127 -6.95 -19.73 20.07
N PRO A 128 -7.10 -19.31 21.34
CA PRO A 128 -7.94 -18.16 21.70
C PRO A 128 -7.59 -16.89 20.92
N ARG A 129 -6.30 -16.69 20.58
CA ARG A 129 -5.85 -15.56 19.78
C ARG A 129 -6.39 -15.64 18.34
N VAL A 130 -6.28 -16.79 17.70
CA VAL A 130 -6.79 -17.01 16.34
C VAL A 130 -8.30 -16.77 16.30
N LEU A 131 -9.05 -17.32 17.25
CA LEU A 131 -10.49 -17.13 17.32
C LEU A 131 -10.88 -15.66 17.57
N ALA A 132 -10.14 -14.96 18.45
CA ALA A 132 -10.40 -13.54 18.72
C ALA A 132 -10.15 -12.66 17.50
N HIS A 133 -9.05 -12.90 16.76
CA HIS A 133 -8.78 -12.19 15.50
C HIS A 133 -9.88 -12.46 14.47
N SER A 134 -10.24 -13.73 14.29
CA SER A 134 -11.28 -14.10 13.35
C SER A 134 -12.62 -13.44 13.68
N LEU A 135 -13.09 -13.56 14.90
CA LEU A 135 -14.39 -13.00 15.28
C LEU A 135 -14.40 -11.47 15.21
N LEU A 136 -13.37 -10.79 15.77
CA LEU A 136 -13.36 -9.31 15.75
C LEU A 136 -13.26 -8.73 14.34
N MET A 137 -12.55 -9.40 13.44
CA MET A 137 -12.41 -8.88 12.07
C MET A 137 -13.58 -9.28 11.19
N SER A 138 -14.04 -10.53 11.24
CA SER A 138 -15.13 -10.97 10.36
C SER A 138 -16.49 -10.37 10.72
N THR A 139 -16.74 -10.07 12.01
CA THR A 139 -17.97 -9.42 12.44
C THR A 139 -17.86 -7.90 12.60
N ALA A 140 -16.73 -7.31 12.18
CA ALA A 140 -16.58 -5.86 12.14
C ALA A 140 -17.60 -5.26 11.17
N GLN A 141 -18.11 -4.09 11.51
CA GLN A 141 -19.05 -3.37 10.65
C GLN A 141 -18.31 -2.47 9.66
N PRO A 142 -18.33 -2.77 8.35
CA PRO A 142 -17.81 -1.86 7.34
C PRO A 142 -18.49 -0.49 7.43
N LEU A 143 -17.69 0.58 7.44
CA LEU A 143 -18.21 1.93 7.55
C LEU A 143 -18.48 2.53 6.18
N TYR A 144 -19.66 3.10 6.06
CA TYR A 144 -20.14 3.73 4.83
C TYR A 144 -20.14 5.25 5.00
N GLU A 145 -19.65 5.96 3.98
CA GLU A 145 -19.61 7.42 3.97
C GLU A 145 -20.87 7.96 3.27
N GLU A 146 -21.81 8.49 4.04
CA GLU A 146 -23.07 9.01 3.49
C GLU A 146 -22.87 10.13 2.45
N ALA A 147 -21.80 10.91 2.59
CA ALA A 147 -21.54 12.05 1.70
C ALA A 147 -21.12 11.64 0.29
N SER A 148 -20.33 10.58 0.17
CA SER A 148 -19.87 10.04 -1.12
C SER A 148 -20.79 8.95 -1.66
N GLY A 149 -21.60 8.34 -0.82
CA GLY A 149 -22.46 7.22 -1.18
C GLY A 149 -21.68 5.91 -1.39
N GLY A 150 -20.48 5.78 -0.75
CA GLY A 150 -19.61 4.63 -0.84
C GLY A 150 -19.02 4.21 0.51
N TYR A 151 -18.30 3.12 0.54
CA TYR A 151 -17.50 2.73 1.72
C TYR A 151 -16.34 3.70 1.93
N TYR A 152 -15.91 3.88 3.18
CA TYR A 152 -14.55 4.37 3.39
C TYR A 152 -13.56 3.36 2.82
N SER A 153 -12.43 3.84 2.27
CA SER A 153 -11.37 2.96 1.78
C SER A 153 -10.89 1.98 2.86
N LEU A 154 -10.65 0.72 2.48
CA LEU A 154 -10.02 -0.28 3.35
C LEU A 154 -8.70 0.21 3.92
N LEU A 155 -7.97 1.03 3.15
CA LEU A 155 -6.70 1.61 3.56
C LEU A 155 -6.83 2.57 4.76
N LYS A 156 -8.07 2.96 5.09
CA LYS A 156 -8.38 3.84 6.23
C LYS A 156 -9.14 3.12 7.34
N GLN A 157 -10.00 2.14 7.00
CA GLN A 157 -10.86 1.48 7.98
C GLN A 157 -10.53 0.01 8.26
N GLY A 158 -9.77 -0.68 7.37
CA GLY A 158 -9.59 -2.13 7.46
C GLY A 158 -10.91 -2.89 7.30
N ALA A 159 -11.14 -3.89 8.14
CA ALA A 159 -12.40 -4.65 8.17
C ALA A 159 -13.61 -3.84 8.64
N GLY A 160 -13.38 -2.64 9.22
CA GLY A 160 -14.44 -1.77 9.73
C GLY A 160 -14.43 -1.63 11.25
N LEU A 161 -15.55 -1.16 11.79
CA LEU A 161 -15.74 -0.90 13.22
C LEU A 161 -15.86 -2.22 14.00
N ALA A 162 -14.95 -2.43 14.94
CA ALA A 162 -14.97 -3.59 15.83
C ALA A 162 -16.19 -3.56 16.76
N LYS A 163 -16.97 -4.65 16.79
CA LYS A 163 -18.18 -4.81 17.58
C LYS A 163 -18.09 -6.10 18.40
N VAL A 164 -18.00 -5.94 19.72
CA VAL A 164 -17.86 -7.09 20.62
C VAL A 164 -19.16 -7.86 20.79
N ASP A 165 -20.29 -7.20 20.73
CA ASP A 165 -21.62 -7.80 20.78
C ASP A 165 -21.83 -8.78 19.62
N ASP A 166 -21.53 -8.37 18.40
CA ASP A 166 -21.59 -9.21 17.21
C ASP A 166 -20.59 -10.37 17.29
N ALA A 167 -19.34 -10.09 17.74
CA ALA A 167 -18.32 -11.11 17.92
C ALA A 167 -18.68 -12.16 19.01
N LEU A 168 -19.39 -11.77 20.07
CA LEU A 168 -19.86 -12.68 21.13
C LEU A 168 -21.11 -13.47 20.71
N ALA A 169 -21.94 -12.91 19.84
CA ALA A 169 -23.15 -13.54 19.33
C ALA A 169 -22.90 -14.48 18.14
N ALA A 170 -21.72 -14.39 17.53
CA ALA A 170 -21.39 -15.13 16.32
C ALA A 170 -21.52 -16.64 16.50
N GLN A 171 -22.18 -17.28 15.56
CA GLN A 171 -22.42 -18.73 15.51
C GLN A 171 -21.39 -19.44 14.62
N ALA A 172 -20.64 -18.67 13.82
CA ALA A 172 -19.56 -19.16 12.98
C ALA A 172 -18.31 -18.28 13.13
N TYR A 173 -17.19 -18.74 12.57
CA TYR A 173 -15.98 -17.95 12.41
C TYR A 173 -15.31 -18.24 11.06
N VAL A 174 -14.50 -17.31 10.60
CA VAL A 174 -13.86 -17.35 9.29
C VAL A 174 -12.34 -17.50 9.45
N LEU A 175 -11.74 -18.37 8.66
CA LEU A 175 -10.28 -18.41 8.47
C LEU A 175 -9.96 -18.18 7.01
N VAL A 176 -9.09 -17.22 6.71
CA VAL A 176 -8.62 -16.95 5.35
C VAL A 176 -7.30 -17.70 5.14
N ASP A 177 -7.19 -18.37 4.00
CA ASP A 177 -5.99 -19.13 3.66
C ASP A 177 -4.77 -18.20 3.56
N GLY A 178 -3.64 -18.69 4.06
CA GLY A 178 -2.42 -17.89 4.16
C GLY A 178 -2.31 -17.05 5.45
N GLN A 179 -3.40 -16.84 6.19
CA GLN A 179 -3.42 -16.05 7.44
C GLN A 179 -3.33 -16.93 8.69
N SER A 180 -2.11 -17.39 9.00
CA SER A 180 -1.88 -18.35 10.11
C SER A 180 -2.21 -17.81 11.52
N ASP A 181 -2.34 -16.48 11.67
CA ASP A 181 -2.65 -15.83 12.95
C ASP A 181 -4.17 -15.57 13.14
N GLY A 182 -5.00 -16.02 12.20
CA GLY A 182 -6.46 -15.90 12.23
C GLY A 182 -6.99 -14.53 11.86
N LYS A 183 -6.18 -13.65 11.31
CA LYS A 183 -6.68 -12.38 10.75
C LYS A 183 -7.54 -12.64 9.53
N VAL A 184 -8.70 -11.99 9.48
CA VAL A 184 -9.62 -12.12 8.36
C VAL A 184 -9.36 -10.99 7.38
N LYS A 185 -8.49 -11.26 6.41
CA LYS A 185 -8.17 -10.36 5.31
C LYS A 185 -7.57 -11.16 4.15
N ALA A 186 -7.89 -10.78 2.92
CA ALA A 186 -7.30 -11.34 1.72
C ALA A 186 -6.37 -10.29 1.08
N GLU A 187 -5.09 -10.60 1.00
CA GLU A 187 -4.06 -9.76 0.41
C GLU A 187 -3.59 -10.43 -0.89
N LEU A 188 -3.99 -9.85 -2.02
CA LEU A 188 -3.91 -10.50 -3.34
C LEU A 188 -2.64 -10.11 -4.12
N GLY A 189 -1.85 -9.17 -3.58
CA GLY A 189 -0.70 -8.63 -4.30
C GLY A 189 -1.11 -7.73 -5.46
N ASP A 190 -0.24 -7.63 -6.47
CA ASP A 190 -0.48 -6.87 -7.67
C ASP A 190 -0.77 -7.76 -8.89
N ASP A 191 -1.31 -7.14 -9.93
CA ASP A 191 -1.68 -7.74 -11.22
C ASP A 191 -0.95 -7.01 -12.35
N PRO A 192 0.37 -7.24 -12.53
CA PRO A 192 1.19 -6.51 -13.50
C PRO A 192 0.68 -6.62 -14.94
N ASP A 193 0.09 -7.74 -15.29
CA ASP A 193 -0.45 -8.00 -16.62
C ASP A 193 -1.86 -7.43 -16.83
N ARG A 194 -2.44 -6.80 -15.79
CA ARG A 194 -3.79 -6.22 -15.80
C ARG A 194 -4.86 -7.20 -16.26
N THR A 195 -4.77 -8.43 -15.77
CA THR A 195 -5.74 -9.49 -16.09
C THR A 195 -7.12 -9.14 -15.52
N GLY A 196 -7.16 -8.46 -14.39
CA GLY A 196 -8.37 -8.14 -13.65
C GLY A 196 -9.01 -9.38 -13.01
N SER A 197 -8.23 -10.44 -12.78
CA SER A 197 -8.70 -11.69 -12.16
C SER A 197 -7.95 -11.95 -10.86
N TYR A 198 -8.70 -12.09 -9.77
CA TYR A 198 -8.15 -12.24 -8.43
C TYR A 198 -8.78 -13.45 -7.74
N ASN A 199 -7.96 -14.24 -7.06
CA ASN A 199 -8.41 -15.46 -6.40
C ASN A 199 -7.92 -15.51 -4.96
N PHE A 200 -8.78 -15.97 -4.06
CA PHE A 200 -8.40 -16.33 -2.71
C PHE A 200 -9.38 -17.37 -2.17
N SER A 201 -9.08 -17.93 -1.00
CA SER A 201 -9.97 -18.88 -0.35
C SER A 201 -10.08 -18.59 1.13
N PHE A 202 -11.22 -18.99 1.69
CA PHE A 202 -11.49 -18.94 3.11
C PHE A 202 -12.32 -20.16 3.54
N THR A 203 -12.36 -20.41 4.83
CA THR A 203 -13.16 -21.49 5.39
C THR A 203 -14.12 -20.92 6.43
N LEU A 204 -15.42 -21.22 6.26
CA LEU A 204 -16.46 -20.99 7.27
C LEU A 204 -16.51 -22.18 8.23
N HIS A 205 -16.46 -21.91 9.53
CA HIS A 205 -16.52 -22.89 10.60
C HIS A 205 -17.75 -22.65 11.47
N ASN A 206 -18.59 -23.65 11.60
CA ASN A 206 -19.82 -23.59 12.40
C ASN A 206 -19.54 -23.98 13.87
N LEU A 207 -19.85 -23.08 14.79
CA LEU A 207 -19.68 -23.26 16.24
C LEU A 207 -20.91 -23.90 16.91
N THR A 208 -21.99 -24.13 16.17
CA THR A 208 -23.28 -24.63 16.69
C THR A 208 -23.46 -26.12 16.41
N ASP A 209 -24.49 -26.68 17.01
CA ASP A 209 -24.91 -28.07 16.83
C ASP A 209 -26.02 -28.21 15.75
N SER A 210 -26.24 -27.16 14.94
CA SER A 210 -27.19 -27.12 13.83
C SER A 210 -26.50 -26.58 12.58
N PRO A 211 -26.91 -26.99 11.37
CA PRO A 211 -26.35 -26.41 10.14
C PRO A 211 -26.71 -24.92 10.03
N LEU A 212 -25.81 -24.16 9.43
CA LEU A 212 -25.96 -22.72 9.17
C LEU A 212 -25.81 -22.46 7.67
N SER A 213 -26.71 -21.69 7.09
CA SER A 213 -26.61 -21.29 5.68
C SER A 213 -26.33 -19.80 5.55
N TYR A 214 -25.47 -19.47 4.58
CA TYR A 214 -25.02 -18.12 4.32
C TYR A 214 -25.16 -17.79 2.83
N VAL A 215 -25.66 -16.60 2.55
CA VAL A 215 -25.60 -15.97 1.23
C VAL A 215 -24.23 -15.32 1.07
N LEU A 216 -23.59 -15.57 -0.06
CA LEU A 216 -22.29 -14.99 -0.41
C LEU A 216 -22.49 -13.84 -1.41
N ARG A 217 -21.88 -12.70 -1.13
CA ARG A 217 -21.89 -11.56 -2.05
C ARG A 217 -20.58 -10.76 -1.95
N THR A 218 -20.37 -9.90 -2.93
CA THR A 218 -19.17 -9.06 -3.01
C THR A 218 -19.52 -7.63 -3.36
N ASP A 219 -18.99 -6.69 -2.60
CA ASP A 219 -18.98 -5.27 -2.94
C ASP A 219 -17.56 -4.87 -3.32
N LEU A 220 -17.35 -4.47 -4.57
CA LEU A 220 -16.06 -4.05 -5.10
C LEU A 220 -16.03 -2.53 -5.27
N PHE A 221 -14.90 -1.91 -4.93
CA PHE A 221 -14.69 -0.48 -5.07
C PHE A 221 -13.21 -0.15 -5.24
N THR A 222 -12.92 1.09 -5.59
CA THR A 222 -11.58 1.67 -5.68
C THR A 222 -11.62 3.09 -5.17
N GLN A 223 -10.46 3.70 -4.90
CA GLN A 223 -10.40 5.14 -4.67
C GLN A 223 -10.82 5.90 -5.92
N ASP A 224 -11.65 6.93 -5.77
CA ASP A 224 -12.01 7.81 -6.89
C ASP A 224 -10.82 8.69 -7.28
N VAL A 225 -10.94 9.40 -8.38
CA VAL A 225 -9.91 10.32 -8.87
C VAL A 225 -10.50 11.70 -9.09
N PHE A 226 -9.69 12.73 -8.83
CA PHE A 226 -10.05 14.11 -9.17
C PHE A 226 -8.88 14.81 -9.86
N GLU A 227 -9.20 15.86 -10.61
CA GLU A 227 -8.20 16.68 -11.29
C GLU A 227 -8.09 18.07 -10.63
N ASP A 228 -6.87 18.50 -10.38
CA ASP A 228 -6.56 19.85 -9.92
C ASP A 228 -5.30 20.36 -10.62
N ASN A 229 -5.40 21.59 -11.17
CA ASN A 229 -4.29 22.26 -11.89
C ASN A 229 -3.62 21.42 -13.00
N GLY A 230 -4.37 20.52 -13.66
CA GLY A 230 -3.87 19.65 -14.72
C GLY A 230 -3.15 18.39 -14.23
N TYR A 231 -3.19 18.12 -12.95
CA TYR A 231 -2.71 16.88 -12.33
C TYR A 231 -3.91 16.06 -11.86
N ARG A 232 -3.75 14.74 -11.93
CA ARG A 232 -4.74 13.78 -11.46
C ARG A 232 -4.29 13.20 -10.12
N TYR A 233 -5.21 13.14 -9.15
CA TYR A 233 -4.98 12.69 -7.79
C TYR A 233 -5.98 11.60 -7.44
N LEU A 234 -5.58 10.66 -6.56
CA LEU A 234 -6.51 9.77 -5.88
C LEU A 234 -7.29 10.56 -4.83
N ASP A 235 -8.61 10.35 -4.80
CA ASP A 235 -9.48 10.94 -3.77
C ASP A 235 -9.45 10.10 -2.49
N THR A 236 -9.87 10.69 -1.39
CA THR A 236 -10.16 9.96 -0.15
C THR A 236 -11.48 9.22 -0.21
N GLN A 237 -12.34 9.57 -1.14
CA GLN A 237 -13.62 8.92 -1.41
C GLN A 237 -13.41 7.70 -2.31
N THR A 238 -14.34 6.76 -2.22
CA THR A 238 -14.33 5.55 -3.05
C THR A 238 -15.45 5.58 -4.08
N ARG A 239 -15.23 4.83 -5.14
CA ARG A 239 -16.18 4.57 -6.21
C ARG A 239 -16.48 3.08 -6.27
N ALA A 240 -17.77 2.71 -6.25
CA ALA A 240 -18.20 1.34 -6.48
C ALA A 240 -17.87 0.90 -7.91
N LEU A 241 -17.42 -0.34 -8.05
CA LEU A 241 -17.11 -0.98 -9.32
C LEU A 241 -17.98 -2.23 -9.51
N ALA A 242 -18.33 -2.52 -10.75
CA ALA A 242 -18.92 -3.82 -11.08
C ALA A 242 -17.87 -4.94 -10.97
N VAL A 243 -18.29 -6.11 -10.54
CA VAL A 243 -17.45 -7.31 -10.44
C VAL A 243 -18.28 -8.55 -10.77
N ASP A 244 -17.67 -9.50 -11.50
CA ASP A 244 -18.20 -10.84 -11.64
C ASP A 244 -17.55 -11.71 -10.54
N ALA A 245 -18.30 -12.02 -9.50
CA ALA A 245 -17.84 -12.80 -8.36
C ALA A 245 -18.30 -14.25 -8.49
N GLY A 246 -17.34 -15.16 -8.63
CA GLY A 246 -17.57 -16.60 -8.63
C GLY A 246 -17.21 -17.22 -7.28
N PHE A 247 -18.05 -18.12 -6.79
CA PHE A 247 -17.83 -18.88 -5.56
C PHE A 247 -17.85 -20.37 -5.88
N THR A 248 -16.83 -21.11 -5.41
CA THR A 248 -16.79 -22.56 -5.50
C THR A 248 -16.49 -23.20 -4.15
N SER A 249 -16.88 -24.44 -3.96
CA SER A 249 -16.56 -25.21 -2.77
C SER A 249 -16.19 -26.65 -3.16
N GLY A 250 -14.97 -27.06 -2.81
CA GLY A 250 -14.44 -28.36 -3.22
C GLY A 250 -14.43 -28.57 -4.74
N GLY A 251 -14.21 -27.48 -5.51
CA GLY A 251 -14.19 -27.49 -6.97
C GLY A 251 -15.56 -27.50 -7.65
N ASN A 252 -16.65 -27.39 -6.88
CA ASN A 252 -18.01 -27.28 -7.43
C ASN A 252 -18.54 -25.86 -7.22
N PRO A 253 -19.30 -25.31 -8.18
CA PRO A 253 -19.96 -24.03 -7.97
C PRO A 253 -20.84 -24.05 -6.71
N VAL A 254 -20.82 -22.97 -5.96
CA VAL A 254 -21.81 -22.76 -4.87
C VAL A 254 -23.17 -22.55 -5.52
N LEU A 255 -24.22 -23.09 -4.93
CA LEU A 255 -25.60 -22.95 -5.45
C LEU A 255 -25.94 -21.47 -5.69
N SER A 256 -26.59 -21.21 -6.82
CA SER A 256 -27.07 -19.89 -7.22
C SER A 256 -28.48 -19.98 -7.81
N GLY A 257 -29.06 -18.85 -8.22
CA GLY A 257 -30.38 -18.81 -8.83
C GLY A 257 -30.57 -19.75 -10.00
N ASP A 258 -29.54 -19.99 -10.82
CA ASP A 258 -29.59 -20.92 -11.94
C ASP A 258 -29.79 -22.38 -11.48
N ASP A 259 -29.33 -22.76 -10.29
CA ASP A 259 -29.45 -24.10 -9.73
C ASP A 259 -30.83 -24.35 -9.12
N VAL A 260 -31.59 -23.29 -8.88
CA VAL A 260 -32.95 -23.37 -8.29
C VAL A 260 -33.97 -24.06 -9.20
N LEU A 261 -33.70 -24.13 -10.50
CA LEU A 261 -34.58 -24.74 -11.49
C LEU A 261 -34.95 -26.21 -11.18
N VAL A 262 -34.23 -26.87 -10.28
CA VAL A 262 -34.51 -28.25 -9.84
C VAL A 262 -35.56 -28.35 -8.72
N TYR A 263 -35.98 -27.24 -8.13
CA TYR A 263 -36.89 -27.21 -6.96
C TYR A 263 -38.33 -26.83 -7.32
N ASP A 264 -38.91 -27.49 -8.31
CA ASP A 264 -40.37 -27.40 -8.60
C ASP A 264 -41.14 -28.22 -7.57
N LEU A 265 -41.42 -27.62 -6.40
CA LEU A 265 -42.01 -28.29 -5.25
C LEU A 265 -43.50 -28.44 -5.38
N ASN A 266 -44.17 -27.54 -6.09
CA ASN A 266 -45.64 -27.53 -6.29
C ASN A 266 -46.06 -28.30 -7.58
N GLY A 267 -45.12 -28.60 -8.49
CA GLY A 267 -45.35 -29.39 -9.72
C GLY A 267 -45.95 -28.58 -10.86
N ASP A 268 -45.78 -27.27 -10.88
CA ASP A 268 -46.30 -26.38 -11.94
C ASP A 268 -45.34 -26.24 -13.13
N GLY A 269 -44.15 -26.86 -13.07
CA GLY A 269 -43.10 -26.82 -14.07
C GLY A 269 -42.21 -25.58 -13.99
N LYS A 270 -42.24 -24.88 -12.90
CA LYS A 270 -41.38 -23.70 -12.62
C LYS A 270 -40.78 -23.81 -11.22
N THR A 271 -39.67 -23.13 -10.99
CA THR A 271 -39.15 -22.88 -9.65
C THR A 271 -39.25 -21.38 -9.38
N ASN A 272 -40.06 -20.97 -8.43
CA ASN A 272 -40.36 -19.57 -8.12
C ASN A 272 -40.88 -19.40 -6.68
N GLN A 273 -41.28 -18.18 -6.31
CA GLN A 273 -41.85 -17.86 -5.00
C GLN A 273 -42.97 -18.80 -4.55
N GLN A 274 -43.79 -19.32 -5.49
CA GLN A 274 -44.88 -20.22 -5.18
C GLN A 274 -44.41 -21.57 -4.63
N ASP A 275 -43.20 -22.02 -4.99
CA ASP A 275 -42.61 -23.23 -4.44
C ASP A 275 -42.18 -23.04 -2.99
N ALA A 276 -41.60 -21.88 -2.65
CA ALA A 276 -41.28 -21.55 -1.28
C ALA A 276 -42.55 -21.43 -0.42
N ASP A 277 -43.60 -20.79 -0.94
CA ASP A 277 -44.89 -20.71 -0.27
C ASP A 277 -45.50 -22.11 -0.14
N PHE A 278 -45.42 -22.97 -1.15
CA PHE A 278 -45.90 -24.35 -1.12
C PHE A 278 -45.15 -25.21 -0.10
N LEU A 279 -43.82 -25.00 0.04
CA LEU A 279 -43.01 -25.67 1.07
C LEU A 279 -43.50 -25.27 2.48
N LEU A 280 -43.81 -24.01 2.69
CA LEU A 280 -44.38 -23.55 3.97
C LEU A 280 -45.74 -24.16 4.25
N GLU A 281 -46.64 -24.26 3.24
CA GLU A 281 -47.94 -24.93 3.37
C GLU A 281 -47.81 -26.44 3.65
N TYR A 282 -46.79 -27.08 3.05
CA TYR A 282 -46.44 -28.48 3.35
C TYR A 282 -46.01 -28.63 4.83
N LEU A 283 -45.17 -27.75 5.33
CA LEU A 283 -44.68 -27.76 6.71
C LEU A 283 -45.79 -27.45 7.72
N LEU A 284 -46.79 -26.67 7.35
CA LEU A 284 -47.99 -26.41 8.14
C LEU A 284 -48.99 -27.60 8.12
N GLY A 285 -48.75 -28.61 7.26
CA GLY A 285 -49.63 -29.76 7.12
C GLY A 285 -50.85 -29.51 6.24
N ASN A 286 -50.90 -28.40 5.50
CA ASN A 286 -51.97 -28.09 4.56
C ASN A 286 -51.76 -28.83 3.22
N GLU A 287 -50.52 -29.17 2.89
CA GLU A 287 -50.18 -30.00 1.75
C GLU A 287 -49.56 -31.32 2.22
N THR A 288 -49.72 -32.39 1.44
CA THR A 288 -49.35 -33.74 1.87
C THR A 288 -48.16 -34.32 1.16
N LYS A 289 -47.71 -33.67 0.08
CA LYS A 289 -46.60 -34.18 -0.76
C LYS A 289 -45.94 -33.07 -1.53
N LEU A 290 -44.60 -33.07 -1.53
CA LEU A 290 -43.78 -32.26 -2.41
C LEU A 290 -43.53 -33.00 -3.74
N ASN A 291 -43.42 -32.26 -4.86
CA ASN A 291 -43.13 -32.80 -6.17
C ASN A 291 -41.63 -33.06 -6.37
N ALA A 292 -40.76 -32.28 -5.69
CA ALA A 292 -39.34 -32.45 -5.66
C ALA A 292 -38.81 -32.61 -4.22
N ASP A 293 -37.52 -32.77 -4.04
CA ASP A 293 -36.90 -32.82 -2.71
C ASP A 293 -37.03 -31.44 -2.02
N GLY A 294 -37.57 -31.43 -0.82
CA GLY A 294 -37.72 -30.23 -0.03
C GLY A 294 -36.56 -29.91 0.91
N ASP A 295 -35.56 -30.77 0.98
CA ASP A 295 -34.33 -30.55 1.72
C ASP A 295 -33.38 -29.74 0.84
N ILE A 296 -33.60 -28.43 0.82
CA ILE A 296 -32.89 -27.50 -0.08
C ILE A 296 -31.42 -27.30 0.36
N ASN A 297 -31.21 -27.33 1.68
CA ASN A 297 -29.89 -27.11 2.27
C ASN A 297 -29.07 -28.40 2.47
N GLY A 298 -29.63 -29.56 2.16
CA GLY A 298 -28.97 -30.86 2.25
C GLY A 298 -28.68 -31.35 3.68
N ASP A 299 -29.38 -30.87 4.70
CA ASP A 299 -29.18 -31.24 6.12
C ASP A 299 -29.89 -32.53 6.54
N GLY A 300 -30.64 -33.15 5.63
CA GLY A 300 -31.45 -34.36 5.85
C GLY A 300 -32.81 -34.09 6.53
N LYS A 301 -33.26 -32.86 6.60
CA LYS A 301 -34.54 -32.46 7.16
C LYS A 301 -35.23 -31.49 6.21
N VAL A 302 -36.56 -31.49 6.23
CA VAL A 302 -37.37 -30.50 5.53
C VAL A 302 -38.03 -29.62 6.58
N ASN A 303 -37.68 -28.33 6.61
CA ASN A 303 -38.17 -27.37 7.62
C ASN A 303 -38.23 -25.95 7.04
N THR A 304 -38.61 -24.95 7.86
CA THR A 304 -38.78 -23.56 7.40
C THR A 304 -37.47 -22.93 6.93
N TYR A 305 -36.33 -23.52 7.31
CA TYR A 305 -35.03 -23.03 6.89
C TYR A 305 -34.80 -23.30 5.39
N ASP A 306 -35.30 -24.45 4.88
CA ASP A 306 -35.25 -24.74 3.46
C ASP A 306 -36.03 -23.74 2.62
N ALA A 307 -37.18 -23.29 3.12
CA ALA A 307 -37.95 -22.23 2.44
C ALA A 307 -37.15 -20.91 2.37
N HIS A 308 -36.39 -20.55 3.41
CA HIS A 308 -35.57 -19.37 3.40
C HIS A 308 -34.36 -19.51 2.43
N VAL A 309 -33.74 -20.68 2.40
CA VAL A 309 -32.65 -20.96 1.43
C VAL A 309 -33.18 -20.89 0.00
N LEU A 310 -34.35 -21.48 -0.25
CA LEU A 310 -34.99 -21.42 -1.57
C LEU A 310 -35.28 -19.98 -2.01
N LEU A 311 -35.78 -19.13 -1.10
CA LEU A 311 -36.03 -17.71 -1.40
C LEU A 311 -34.73 -16.97 -1.75
N ALA A 312 -33.65 -17.22 -1.01
CA ALA A 312 -32.32 -16.62 -1.32
C ALA A 312 -31.79 -17.05 -2.68
N LEU A 313 -31.93 -18.34 -3.04
CA LEU A 313 -31.57 -18.87 -4.34
C LEU A 313 -32.41 -18.26 -5.48
N LEU A 314 -33.73 -18.04 -5.25
CA LEU A 314 -34.62 -17.41 -6.25
C LEU A 314 -34.26 -15.95 -6.56
N GLU A 315 -33.51 -15.28 -5.68
CA GLU A 315 -32.95 -13.95 -5.90
C GLU A 315 -31.59 -13.98 -6.64
N ASP A 316 -31.20 -15.12 -7.21
CA ASP A 316 -29.93 -15.34 -7.91
C ASP A 316 -28.68 -15.13 -7.02
N GLN A 317 -28.80 -15.54 -5.77
CA GLN A 317 -27.75 -15.39 -4.76
C GLN A 317 -27.00 -16.71 -4.56
N ALA A 318 -25.67 -16.63 -4.47
CA ALA A 318 -24.85 -17.79 -4.09
C ALA A 318 -25.10 -18.13 -2.61
N CYS A 319 -25.46 -19.38 -2.32
CA CYS A 319 -25.78 -19.84 -0.97
C CYS A 319 -24.99 -21.10 -0.60
N ILE A 320 -24.45 -21.13 0.63
CA ILE A 320 -23.64 -22.25 1.14
C ILE A 320 -24.15 -22.69 2.51
N THR A 321 -24.20 -23.99 2.76
CA THR A 321 -24.59 -24.56 4.06
C THR A 321 -23.38 -25.18 4.76
N VAL A 322 -23.11 -24.76 5.98
CA VAL A 322 -22.04 -25.25 6.84
C VAL A 322 -22.63 -26.25 7.84
N PRO A 323 -22.23 -27.54 7.80
CA PRO A 323 -22.77 -28.56 8.69
C PRO A 323 -22.56 -28.24 10.18
N ALA A 324 -23.42 -28.78 11.05
CA ALA A 324 -23.31 -28.64 12.50
C ALA A 324 -21.91 -29.02 13.01
N GLY A 325 -21.23 -28.11 13.68
CA GLY A 325 -19.87 -28.28 14.19
C GLY A 325 -18.81 -28.56 13.12
N GLY A 326 -19.18 -28.39 11.83
CA GLY A 326 -18.32 -28.62 10.69
C GLY A 326 -17.74 -27.35 10.09
N SER A 327 -17.13 -27.49 8.91
CA SER A 327 -16.58 -26.37 8.17
C SER A 327 -16.70 -26.62 6.67
N VAL A 328 -16.74 -25.51 5.89
CA VAL A 328 -16.81 -25.55 4.44
C VAL A 328 -15.79 -24.56 3.86
N PRO A 329 -14.86 -25.01 3.00
CA PRO A 329 -13.98 -24.13 2.27
C PRO A 329 -14.74 -23.44 1.14
N VAL A 330 -14.43 -22.18 0.90
CA VAL A 330 -14.95 -21.37 -0.21
C VAL A 330 -13.78 -20.78 -0.96
N GLU A 331 -13.73 -21.03 -2.25
CA GLU A 331 -12.81 -20.41 -3.19
C GLU A 331 -13.54 -19.25 -3.87
N VAL A 332 -12.92 -18.09 -3.89
CA VAL A 332 -13.50 -16.85 -4.45
C VAL A 332 -12.69 -16.45 -5.67
N THR A 333 -13.36 -16.18 -6.77
CA THR A 333 -12.78 -15.55 -7.96
C THR A 333 -13.50 -14.23 -8.21
N LEU A 334 -12.73 -13.15 -8.25
CA LEU A 334 -13.22 -11.81 -8.60
C LEU A 334 -12.69 -11.46 -9.99
N THR A 335 -13.58 -11.19 -10.92
CA THR A 335 -13.21 -10.81 -12.29
C THR A 335 -13.74 -9.42 -12.62
N LEU A 336 -12.85 -8.53 -13.05
CA LEU A 336 -13.22 -7.19 -13.50
C LEU A 336 -13.80 -7.26 -14.92
N PRO A 337 -15.02 -6.78 -15.16
CA PRO A 337 -15.56 -6.65 -16.52
C PRO A 337 -14.70 -5.71 -17.37
N ASP A 338 -14.71 -5.91 -18.69
CA ASP A 338 -13.90 -5.14 -19.62
C ASP A 338 -14.14 -3.62 -19.53
N GLN A 339 -15.36 -3.20 -19.25
CA GLN A 339 -15.70 -1.79 -19.04
C GLN A 339 -15.05 -1.20 -17.79
N VAL A 340 -14.86 -2.00 -16.72
CA VAL A 340 -14.18 -1.60 -15.50
C VAL A 340 -12.68 -1.48 -15.75
N LYS A 341 -12.09 -2.47 -16.44
CA LYS A 341 -10.68 -2.42 -16.85
C LYS A 341 -10.38 -1.20 -17.70
N ALA A 342 -11.21 -0.92 -18.72
CA ALA A 342 -11.07 0.27 -19.57
C ALA A 342 -11.14 1.59 -18.76
N TYR A 343 -12.05 1.66 -17.78
CA TYR A 343 -12.12 2.82 -16.89
C TYR A 343 -10.84 2.98 -16.05
N LEU A 344 -10.35 1.89 -15.44
CA LEU A 344 -9.14 1.92 -14.62
C LEU A 344 -7.89 2.27 -15.44
N ASP A 345 -7.77 1.75 -16.66
CA ASP A 345 -6.67 2.06 -17.59
C ASP A 345 -6.62 3.55 -17.96
N GLU A 346 -7.78 4.19 -18.11
CA GLU A 346 -7.89 5.61 -18.41
C GLU A 346 -7.70 6.47 -17.14
N ALA A 347 -8.41 6.13 -16.06
CA ALA A 347 -8.45 6.94 -14.84
C ALA A 347 -7.15 6.84 -14.04
N THR A 348 -6.57 5.64 -13.96
CA THR A 348 -5.40 5.31 -13.13
C THR A 348 -4.31 4.57 -13.92
N PRO A 349 -3.64 5.25 -14.87
CA PRO A 349 -2.65 4.62 -15.75
C PRO A 349 -1.47 3.97 -14.99
N ASN A 350 -1.18 4.43 -13.78
CA ASN A 350 -0.14 3.88 -12.92
C ASN A 350 -0.64 2.72 -12.03
N GLY A 351 -1.88 2.27 -12.23
CA GLY A 351 -2.53 1.22 -11.44
C GLY A 351 -3.52 1.77 -10.40
N ALA A 352 -4.38 0.89 -9.91
CA ALA A 352 -5.45 1.19 -8.96
C ALA A 352 -5.51 0.18 -7.82
N TYR A 353 -5.84 0.63 -6.62
CA TYR A 353 -6.22 -0.29 -5.55
C TYR A 353 -7.56 -0.93 -5.88
N ILE A 354 -7.60 -2.25 -5.75
CA ILE A 354 -8.81 -3.05 -5.84
C ILE A 354 -9.19 -3.41 -4.41
N GLU A 355 -10.27 -2.81 -3.96
CA GLU A 355 -10.77 -2.95 -2.60
C GLU A 355 -12.12 -3.64 -2.65
N ALA A 356 -12.34 -4.64 -1.80
CA ALA A 356 -13.64 -5.30 -1.73
C ALA A 356 -13.96 -5.77 -0.31
N PHE A 357 -15.24 -5.93 -0.07
CA PHE A 357 -15.75 -6.77 1.01
C PHE A 357 -16.45 -7.98 0.40
N VAL A 358 -16.01 -9.17 0.79
CA VAL A 358 -16.72 -10.42 0.53
C VAL A 358 -17.51 -10.77 1.79
N TYR A 359 -18.80 -10.96 1.64
CA TYR A 359 -19.72 -11.21 2.75
C TYR A 359 -20.19 -12.65 2.75
N ALA A 360 -20.40 -13.16 3.95
CA ALA A 360 -21.25 -14.32 4.24
C ALA A 360 -22.35 -13.87 5.20
N GLU A 361 -23.56 -13.71 4.68
CA GLU A 361 -24.73 -13.21 5.41
C GLU A 361 -25.63 -14.39 5.78
N ALA A 362 -25.94 -14.55 7.07
CA ALA A 362 -26.77 -15.65 7.53
C ALA A 362 -28.17 -15.56 6.91
N VAL A 363 -28.67 -16.67 6.36
CA VAL A 363 -30.03 -16.77 5.82
C VAL A 363 -31.06 -16.61 6.94
N GLN A 364 -30.71 -16.98 8.18
CA GLN A 364 -31.55 -16.74 9.36
C GLN A 364 -30.77 -15.93 10.40
N GLY A 365 -31.40 -14.88 10.91
CA GLY A 365 -30.82 -13.99 11.91
C GLY A 365 -30.19 -12.77 11.28
N GLU A 366 -29.29 -12.13 12.03
CA GLU A 366 -28.63 -10.86 11.64
C GLU A 366 -27.10 -11.03 11.56
N GLU A 367 -26.59 -12.28 11.61
CA GLU A 367 -25.15 -12.54 11.60
C GLU A 367 -24.57 -12.28 10.21
N ILE A 368 -23.54 -11.46 10.18
CA ILE A 368 -22.80 -11.13 8.95
C ILE A 368 -21.32 -11.29 9.22
N HIS A 369 -20.67 -12.05 8.37
CA HIS A 369 -19.21 -12.06 8.29
C HIS A 369 -18.76 -11.31 7.05
N SER A 370 -17.73 -10.48 7.19
CA SER A 370 -17.10 -9.75 6.09
C SER A 370 -15.61 -10.04 6.03
N ILE A 371 -15.07 -10.16 4.83
CA ILE A 371 -13.67 -10.36 4.55
C ILE A 371 -13.20 -9.17 3.72
N PRO A 372 -12.39 -8.26 4.26
CA PRO A 372 -11.77 -7.21 3.47
C PRO A 372 -10.72 -7.81 2.53
N VAL A 373 -10.78 -7.40 1.28
CA VAL A 373 -9.92 -7.88 0.19
C VAL A 373 -9.18 -6.70 -0.42
N LEU A 374 -7.87 -6.81 -0.50
CA LEU A 374 -7.00 -5.79 -1.09
C LEU A 374 -6.14 -6.41 -2.18
N GLY A 375 -6.20 -5.83 -3.37
CA GLY A 375 -5.33 -6.11 -4.50
C GLY A 375 -4.89 -4.81 -5.18
N PHE A 376 -4.06 -4.94 -6.21
CA PHE A 376 -3.63 -3.82 -7.02
C PHE A 376 -3.70 -4.19 -8.51
N TYR A 377 -4.46 -3.43 -9.28
CA TYR A 377 -4.58 -3.58 -10.73
C TYR A 377 -3.46 -2.81 -11.42
N GLY A 378 -2.46 -3.50 -11.91
CA GLY A 378 -1.21 -3.00 -12.45
C GLY A 378 0.00 -3.50 -11.67
N SER A 379 1.20 -3.06 -12.04
CA SER A 379 2.43 -3.38 -11.30
C SER A 379 2.65 -2.41 -10.16
N TRP A 380 2.64 -2.90 -8.93
CA TRP A 380 2.94 -2.11 -7.73
C TRP A 380 4.36 -1.53 -7.76
N THR A 381 5.26 -2.18 -8.46
CA THR A 381 6.67 -1.80 -8.57
C THR A 381 6.99 -0.96 -9.81
N ASP A 382 6.00 -0.59 -10.65
CA ASP A 382 6.20 0.37 -11.75
C ASP A 382 6.42 1.79 -11.21
N ALA A 383 5.74 2.18 -10.14
CA ALA A 383 6.04 3.40 -9.43
C ALA A 383 7.33 3.23 -8.63
N SER A 384 8.17 4.28 -8.58
CA SER A 384 9.49 4.19 -7.95
C SER A 384 9.44 3.71 -6.50
N MET A 385 10.28 2.75 -6.16
CA MET A 385 10.57 2.32 -4.80
C MET A 385 11.53 3.28 -4.10
N TYR A 386 12.18 4.17 -4.85
CA TYR A 386 13.23 5.08 -4.43
C TYR A 386 12.85 6.53 -4.64
N ASP A 387 13.52 7.44 -3.96
CA ASP A 387 13.53 8.85 -4.30
C ASP A 387 14.15 9.00 -5.71
N VAL A 388 13.39 9.62 -6.60
CA VAL A 388 13.69 9.58 -8.05
C VAL A 388 14.78 10.54 -8.49
N ASP A 389 15.12 11.55 -7.66
CA ASP A 389 16.13 12.53 -7.99
C ASP A 389 17.44 12.23 -7.27
N THR A 390 18.54 12.19 -8.00
CA THR A 390 19.86 12.17 -7.37
C THR A 390 20.18 13.54 -6.77
N ALA A 391 21.04 13.60 -5.74
CA ALA A 391 21.48 14.88 -5.19
C ALA A 391 22.28 15.70 -6.21
N LEU A 392 23.01 15.04 -7.13
CA LEU A 392 23.71 15.74 -8.20
C LEU A 392 22.74 16.38 -9.19
N GLU A 393 21.72 15.66 -9.67
CA GLU A 393 20.72 16.20 -10.57
C GLU A 393 20.02 17.42 -9.96
N ARG A 394 19.73 17.35 -8.67
CA ARG A 394 19.13 18.46 -7.93
C ARG A 394 20.08 19.64 -7.75
N SER A 395 21.32 19.41 -7.35
CA SER A 395 22.35 20.44 -7.19
C SER A 395 22.60 21.20 -8.47
N TYR A 396 22.58 20.51 -9.62
CA TYR A 396 22.81 21.13 -10.93
C TYR A 396 21.55 21.70 -11.58
N GLY A 397 20.41 21.62 -10.92
CA GLY A 397 19.14 22.12 -11.45
C GLY A 397 18.65 21.38 -12.70
N ILE A 398 19.13 20.16 -12.93
CA ILE A 398 18.76 19.34 -14.08
C ILE A 398 17.42 18.65 -13.84
N SER A 399 17.14 18.28 -12.61
CA SER A 399 15.86 17.73 -12.23
C SER A 399 14.80 18.82 -12.16
N THR A 400 13.71 18.62 -12.92
CA THR A 400 12.51 19.47 -12.88
C THR A 400 11.45 18.92 -11.94
N ARG A 401 11.68 17.76 -11.34
CA ARG A 401 10.75 17.12 -10.43
C ARG A 401 10.85 17.77 -9.06
N ALA A 402 9.72 18.13 -8.48
CA ALA A 402 9.68 18.46 -7.06
C ALA A 402 10.21 17.25 -6.27
N PRO A 403 11.04 17.46 -5.25
CA PRO A 403 11.49 16.35 -4.41
C PRO A 403 10.28 15.59 -3.90
N TYR A 404 10.23 14.30 -4.13
CA TYR A 404 9.19 13.46 -3.61
C TYR A 404 9.22 13.60 -2.09
N LEU A 405 8.16 14.15 -1.51
CA LEU A 405 8.02 14.31 -0.07
C LEU A 405 9.14 15.16 0.61
N GLY A 406 9.91 15.92 -0.11
CA GLY A 406 11.02 16.70 0.44
C GLY A 406 12.21 15.86 0.92
N ILE A 407 12.27 14.59 0.55
CA ILE A 407 13.39 13.70 0.83
C ILE A 407 14.53 14.05 -0.13
N ASN A 408 15.63 14.46 0.45
CA ASN A 408 16.80 14.91 -0.32
C ASN A 408 17.84 13.84 -0.25
N ASP A 409 18.25 13.14 -1.21
CA ASP A 409 19.49 12.37 -1.23
C ASP A 409 19.37 10.92 -1.66
N THR A 410 18.93 10.71 -2.87
CA THR A 410 19.28 9.50 -3.57
C THR A 410 20.55 9.78 -4.37
N ASN A 411 21.65 9.26 -3.94
CA ASN A 411 22.92 9.38 -4.64
C ASN A 411 23.54 8.08 -4.92
N LEU A 412 23.91 7.92 -6.13
CA LEU A 412 24.27 6.64 -6.60
C LEU A 412 25.69 6.30 -6.40
N MET A 413 26.66 6.90 -6.16
CA MET A 413 27.97 6.31 -5.92
C MET A 413 29.08 7.30 -5.61
N THR A 414 29.96 6.85 -4.76
CA THR A 414 31.22 7.51 -4.52
C THR A 414 32.38 6.63 -5.00
N ILE A 415 33.31 7.24 -5.68
CA ILE A 415 34.61 6.64 -5.98
C ILE A 415 35.63 7.18 -4.98
N SER A 416 36.41 6.31 -4.36
CA SER A 416 37.57 6.73 -3.58
C SER A 416 38.76 6.87 -4.49
N TYR A 417 39.36 8.04 -4.55
CA TYR A 417 40.53 8.33 -5.36
C TYR A 417 41.79 8.17 -4.52
N ASP A 418 42.72 7.31 -4.98
CA ASP A 418 44.02 7.19 -4.34
C ASP A 418 44.93 8.35 -4.81
N GLY A 419 45.30 9.20 -3.88
CA GLY A 419 46.21 10.32 -4.11
C GLY A 419 45.66 11.73 -4.01
N ILE A 420 44.36 11.91 -4.15
CA ILE A 420 43.61 13.11 -3.75
C ILE A 420 42.53 12.62 -2.80
N SER A 421 42.78 12.68 -1.50
CA SER A 421 41.88 12.17 -0.49
C SER A 421 40.48 12.77 -0.65
N GLY A 422 39.57 12.06 -1.33
CA GLY A 422 38.20 12.48 -1.55
C GLY A 422 37.32 11.38 -2.14
N GLU A 423 36.05 11.48 -1.88
CA GLU A 423 35.02 10.69 -2.53
C GLU A 423 34.35 11.56 -3.59
N TYR A 424 34.13 11.01 -4.77
CA TYR A 424 33.49 11.72 -5.87
C TYR A 424 32.20 10.98 -6.28
N LEU A 425 31.19 11.75 -6.61
CA LEU A 425 29.94 11.21 -7.10
C LEU A 425 30.02 10.98 -8.62
N PHE A 426 29.46 9.88 -9.11
CA PHE A 426 29.32 9.67 -10.54
C PHE A 426 28.46 10.78 -11.18
N GLY A 427 28.83 11.18 -12.38
CA GLY A 427 28.19 12.25 -13.11
C GLY A 427 28.73 13.65 -12.83
N GLY A 428 29.50 13.83 -11.77
CA GLY A 428 30.18 15.08 -11.45
C GLY A 428 31.56 15.20 -12.06
N ASN A 429 32.06 16.43 -12.19
CA ASN A 429 33.45 16.71 -12.51
C ASN A 429 34.09 17.47 -11.33
N PRO A 430 34.94 16.80 -10.52
CA PRO A 430 35.53 17.40 -9.31
C PRO A 430 36.48 18.56 -9.58
N LEU A 431 36.89 18.75 -10.83
CA LEU A 431 37.78 19.80 -11.25
C LEU A 431 37.08 21.02 -11.87
N ALA A 432 35.76 20.93 -12.07
CA ALA A 432 34.96 22.04 -12.59
C ALA A 432 34.79 23.14 -11.53
N GLU A 433 34.88 24.42 -11.95
CA GLU A 433 34.56 25.57 -11.10
C GLU A 433 33.03 25.72 -10.97
N GLU A 434 32.29 25.38 -12.05
CA GLU A 434 30.87 25.28 -12.07
C GLU A 434 30.45 23.80 -12.03
N GLU A 435 29.47 23.47 -11.24
CA GLU A 435 28.97 22.11 -11.13
C GLU A 435 28.45 21.64 -12.49
N THR A 436 29.03 20.54 -12.98
CA THR A 436 28.69 19.93 -14.26
C THR A 436 28.28 18.48 -14.04
N TYR A 437 27.10 18.15 -14.50
CA TYR A 437 26.55 16.79 -14.43
C TYR A 437 26.54 16.15 -15.82
N LEU A 438 27.38 15.12 -16.02
CA LEU A 438 27.58 14.44 -17.29
C LEU A 438 27.61 12.91 -17.08
N PRO A 439 26.49 12.27 -16.71
CA PRO A 439 26.46 10.85 -16.39
C PRO A 439 26.92 9.96 -17.54
N GLN A 440 26.73 10.39 -18.78
CA GLN A 440 27.19 9.66 -19.97
C GLN A 440 28.72 9.60 -20.11
N ARG A 441 29.47 10.36 -19.30
CA ARG A 441 30.91 10.35 -19.25
C ARG A 441 31.49 9.57 -18.07
N ASN A 442 30.65 8.90 -17.32
CA ASN A 442 31.10 8.10 -16.21
C ASN A 442 32.08 7.03 -16.67
N ALA A 443 33.26 7.03 -16.10
CA ALA A 443 34.31 6.05 -16.37
C ALA A 443 34.95 5.61 -15.05
N PHE A 444 35.52 4.41 -15.03
CA PHE A 444 36.13 3.82 -13.87
C PHE A 444 37.49 3.19 -14.25
N ASN A 445 38.57 3.65 -13.60
CA ASN A 445 39.87 3.08 -13.78
C ASN A 445 40.10 1.91 -12.81
N ASN A 446 40.18 0.69 -13.35
CA ASN A 446 40.35 -0.53 -12.56
C ASN A 446 41.81 -0.96 -12.39
N LEU A 447 42.76 -0.14 -12.81
CA LEU A 447 44.20 -0.38 -12.63
C LEU A 447 44.88 0.65 -11.72
N SER A 448 44.22 1.77 -11.40
CA SER A 448 44.75 2.84 -10.55
C SER A 448 44.71 2.54 -9.05
N GLY A 449 44.01 1.49 -8.64
CA GLY A 449 43.69 1.20 -7.23
C GLY A 449 42.40 1.82 -6.75
N ASP A 450 41.63 2.44 -7.64
CA ASP A 450 40.30 2.99 -7.34
C ASP A 450 39.33 1.87 -6.98
N THR A 451 38.36 2.21 -6.15
CA THR A 451 37.34 1.29 -5.68
C THR A 451 35.99 1.97 -5.73
N LEU A 452 35.00 1.31 -6.34
CA LEU A 452 33.59 1.65 -6.12
C LEU A 452 33.28 1.38 -4.67
N LYS A 453 33.14 2.42 -3.87
CA LYS A 453 33.15 2.30 -2.43
C LYS A 453 31.74 2.03 -1.89
N SER A 454 30.80 2.87 -2.24
CA SER A 454 29.47 2.83 -1.65
C SER A 454 28.40 3.27 -2.62
N LEU A 455 27.24 2.62 -2.51
CA LEU A 455 25.99 3.02 -3.11
C LEU A 455 25.11 3.65 -2.03
N TYR A 456 24.66 4.90 -2.24
CA TYR A 456 23.74 5.58 -1.34
C TYR A 456 22.39 5.74 -2.00
N PHE A 457 21.32 5.48 -1.24
CA PHE A 457 19.95 5.58 -1.75
C PHE A 457 18.96 5.95 -0.61
N THR A 458 17.82 6.49 -0.99
CA THR A 458 16.69 6.70 -0.10
C THR A 458 15.51 5.91 -0.64
N GLN A 459 14.97 5.02 0.18
CA GLN A 459 13.83 4.21 -0.17
C GLN A 459 12.55 4.83 0.36
N ILE A 460 11.50 4.91 -0.46
CA ILE A 460 10.21 5.50 -0.10
C ILE A 460 9.13 4.46 0.17
N ARG A 461 9.39 3.18 -0.14
CA ARG A 461 8.49 2.06 0.17
C ARG A 461 9.26 0.90 0.80
N THR A 462 8.61 0.11 1.66
CA THR A 462 9.23 -1.04 2.34
C THR A 462 9.68 -2.11 1.34
N ALA A 463 10.86 -2.66 1.56
CA ALA A 463 11.38 -3.81 0.82
C ALA A 463 11.40 -5.06 1.70
N GLY A 464 11.00 -6.19 1.14
CA GLY A 464 11.26 -7.51 1.71
C GLY A 464 12.73 -7.90 1.55
N SER A 465 13.33 -7.59 0.39
CA SER A 465 14.76 -7.73 0.13
C SER A 465 15.23 -6.77 -0.95
N SER A 466 16.55 -6.56 -1.03
CA SER A 466 17.20 -5.80 -2.08
C SER A 466 18.41 -6.59 -2.61
N LEU A 467 18.64 -6.50 -3.92
CA LEU A 467 19.75 -7.14 -4.63
C LEU A 467 20.67 -6.08 -5.20
N LEU A 468 21.91 -6.06 -4.74
CA LEU A 468 22.98 -5.32 -5.42
C LEU A 468 23.50 -6.16 -6.59
N GLN A 469 23.47 -5.60 -7.80
CA GLN A 469 23.97 -6.28 -8.98
C GLN A 469 24.91 -5.38 -9.76
N ILE A 470 26.07 -5.94 -10.16
CA ILE A 470 26.99 -5.31 -11.12
C ILE A 470 27.09 -6.26 -12.30
N ARG A 471 26.82 -5.75 -13.51
CA ARG A 471 26.78 -6.57 -14.73
C ARG A 471 27.28 -5.81 -15.95
N ASN A 472 27.53 -6.56 -17.01
CA ASN A 472 27.67 -6.00 -18.35
C ASN A 472 26.24 -5.84 -18.94
N PRO A 473 25.78 -4.63 -19.26
CA PRO A 473 24.43 -4.42 -19.78
C PRO A 473 24.20 -4.97 -21.20
N GLU A 474 25.29 -5.16 -21.99
CA GLU A 474 25.21 -5.66 -23.36
C GLU A 474 25.22 -7.19 -23.43
N THR A 475 26.03 -7.85 -22.61
CA THR A 475 26.17 -9.31 -22.61
C THR A 475 25.31 -10.01 -21.57
N GLY A 476 24.87 -9.28 -20.54
CA GLY A 476 24.17 -9.81 -19.39
C GLY A 476 25.09 -10.54 -18.39
N GLU A 477 26.41 -10.54 -18.59
CA GLU A 477 27.36 -11.17 -17.65
C GLU A 477 27.31 -10.47 -16.29
N ILE A 478 27.09 -11.23 -15.22
CA ILE A 478 27.00 -10.73 -13.85
C ILE A 478 28.39 -10.85 -13.18
N TYR A 479 28.88 -9.74 -12.65
CA TYR A 479 30.14 -9.67 -11.93
C TYR A 479 29.95 -9.76 -10.41
N VAL A 480 28.89 -9.13 -9.90
CA VAL A 480 28.49 -9.15 -8.48
C VAL A 480 26.97 -9.33 -8.39
N ALA A 481 26.51 -10.14 -7.44
CA ALA A 481 25.11 -10.28 -7.08
C ALA A 481 25.03 -10.60 -5.59
N ASP A 482 24.70 -9.58 -4.78
CA ASP A 482 24.63 -9.69 -3.32
C ASP A 482 23.24 -9.31 -2.81
N GLU A 483 22.57 -10.22 -2.12
CA GLU A 483 21.29 -9.96 -1.49
C GLU A 483 21.50 -9.28 -0.13
N LEU A 484 20.85 -8.13 0.07
CA LEU A 484 21.10 -7.22 1.19
C LEU A 484 20.06 -7.33 2.32
N GLY A 485 18.95 -8.05 2.07
CA GLY A 485 17.85 -8.18 3.02
C GLY A 485 16.89 -6.98 3.04
N PRO A 486 16.03 -6.90 4.08
CA PRO A 486 14.93 -5.94 4.13
C PRO A 486 15.42 -4.51 4.37
N VAL A 487 14.73 -3.54 3.75
CA VAL A 487 14.98 -2.10 3.92
C VAL A 487 13.70 -1.38 4.32
N SER A 488 13.79 -0.54 5.35
CA SER A 488 12.67 0.31 5.80
C SER A 488 12.62 1.62 5.01
N PRO A 489 11.42 2.16 4.75
CA PRO A 489 11.28 3.39 4.01
C PRO A 489 11.61 4.62 4.87
N ALA A 490 11.84 5.74 4.22
CA ALA A 490 11.78 7.06 4.85
C ALA A 490 10.34 7.34 5.33
N TYR A 491 10.19 8.13 6.39
CA TYR A 491 8.88 8.47 6.94
C TYR A 491 8.80 9.93 7.42
N TYR A 492 7.59 10.45 7.38
CA TYR A 492 7.30 11.79 7.89
C TYR A 492 6.94 11.76 9.37
N PHE A 493 7.53 12.66 10.15
CA PHE A 493 7.26 12.81 11.57
C PHE A 493 6.37 14.03 11.81
N PRO A 494 5.03 13.87 11.87
CA PRO A 494 4.09 15.00 11.87
C PRO A 494 4.27 15.95 13.04
N ASN A 495 4.61 15.42 14.22
CA ASN A 495 4.79 16.19 15.44
C ASN A 495 5.99 17.15 15.39
N GLN A 496 6.93 16.90 14.51
CA GLN A 496 8.12 17.72 14.32
C GLN A 496 8.13 18.45 12.98
N GLY A 497 7.20 18.12 12.09
CA GLY A 497 7.12 18.68 10.75
C GLY A 497 8.31 18.34 9.88
N VAL A 498 8.96 17.19 10.14
CA VAL A 498 10.19 16.79 9.45
C VAL A 498 10.06 15.41 8.85
N TRP A 499 10.72 15.22 7.70
CA TRP A 499 10.98 13.92 7.14
C TRP A 499 12.20 13.31 7.79
N VAL A 500 12.08 12.06 8.23
CA VAL A 500 13.22 11.26 8.67
C VAL A 500 13.70 10.47 7.46
N ASN A 501 14.78 10.96 6.87
CA ASN A 501 15.44 10.29 5.77
C ASN A 501 16.29 9.16 6.35
N GLN A 502 15.95 7.93 5.98
CA GLN A 502 16.90 6.86 6.14
C GLN A 502 17.70 6.78 4.83
N ARG A 503 18.84 7.46 4.80
CA ARG A 503 19.84 7.26 3.76
C ARG A 503 20.54 5.95 4.07
N TRP A 504 20.40 5.00 3.18
CA TRP A 504 21.10 3.74 3.27
C TRP A 504 22.40 3.84 2.48
N GLY A 505 23.48 3.29 3.04
CA GLY A 505 24.74 3.11 2.34
C GLY A 505 25.04 1.62 2.25
N VAL A 506 25.35 1.15 1.06
CA VAL A 506 25.83 -0.20 0.82
C VAL A 506 27.29 -0.13 0.42
N ASP A 507 28.15 -0.83 1.16
CA ASP A 507 29.54 -0.97 0.79
C ASP A 507 29.67 -1.92 -0.40
N VAL A 508 30.06 -1.38 -1.54
CA VAL A 508 30.22 -2.14 -2.78
C VAL A 508 31.63 -2.75 -2.87
N ALA A 509 32.64 -1.94 -2.54
CA ALA A 509 34.07 -2.34 -2.51
C ALA A 509 34.56 -3.06 -3.79
N TRP A 510 33.97 -2.74 -4.96
CA TRP A 510 34.29 -3.38 -6.21
C TRP A 510 35.42 -2.64 -6.93
N THR A 511 36.37 -3.39 -7.52
CA THR A 511 37.61 -2.87 -8.13
C THR A 511 37.65 -3.02 -9.66
N GLY A 512 36.50 -3.18 -10.33
CA GLY A 512 36.46 -3.29 -11.79
C GLY A 512 36.88 -4.65 -12.31
N THR A 513 36.50 -5.73 -11.62
CA THR A 513 36.89 -7.10 -11.95
C THR A 513 35.65 -7.96 -12.32
N ASP A 514 35.89 -9.02 -13.10
CA ASP A 514 34.92 -10.08 -13.32
C ASP A 514 34.67 -10.91 -12.04
N SER A 515 33.76 -11.86 -12.11
CA SER A 515 33.41 -12.77 -10.98
C SER A 515 34.57 -13.66 -10.51
N ARG A 516 35.71 -13.70 -11.25
CA ARG A 516 36.94 -14.44 -10.92
C ARG A 516 38.05 -13.53 -10.39
N GLY A 517 37.78 -12.23 -10.25
CA GLY A 517 38.75 -11.23 -9.79
C GLY A 517 39.71 -10.76 -10.89
N LYS A 518 39.45 -11.04 -12.14
CA LYS A 518 40.26 -10.56 -13.26
C LYS A 518 39.82 -9.16 -13.69
N PRO A 519 40.72 -8.17 -13.85
CA PRO A 519 40.36 -6.85 -14.34
C PRO A 519 39.60 -6.91 -15.68
N LEU A 520 38.53 -6.15 -15.78
CA LEU A 520 37.74 -6.01 -17.00
C LEU A 520 38.55 -5.19 -18.04
N PRO A 521 38.41 -5.50 -19.33
CA PRO A 521 39.08 -4.75 -20.41
C PRO A 521 38.56 -3.30 -20.50
N ASP A 522 39.41 -2.42 -20.99
CA ASP A 522 39.08 -1.07 -21.41
C ASP A 522 37.86 -1.06 -22.36
N GLY A 523 37.00 -0.09 -22.22
CA GLY A 523 35.78 0.04 -23.02
C GLY A 523 34.65 -0.88 -22.61
N THR A 524 34.83 -1.73 -21.57
CA THR A 524 33.73 -2.59 -21.07
C THR A 524 32.63 -1.73 -20.44
N PRO A 525 31.39 -1.80 -20.96
CA PRO A 525 30.26 -1.15 -20.33
C PRO A 525 29.85 -1.91 -19.06
N VAL A 526 29.57 -1.18 -18.01
CA VAL A 526 29.17 -1.73 -16.71
C VAL A 526 27.92 -1.01 -16.23
N GLU A 527 26.99 -1.78 -15.74
CA GLU A 527 25.81 -1.30 -15.02
C GLU A 527 25.87 -1.78 -13.57
N ILE A 528 25.68 -0.86 -12.65
CA ILE A 528 25.39 -1.18 -11.25
C ILE A 528 23.96 -0.85 -10.95
N SER A 529 23.27 -1.78 -10.32
CA SER A 529 21.85 -1.68 -9.98
C SER A 529 21.63 -2.09 -8.54
N LEU A 530 20.74 -1.38 -7.87
CA LEU A 530 20.05 -1.86 -6.69
C LEU A 530 18.62 -2.18 -7.11
N ILE A 531 18.21 -3.43 -6.89
CA ILE A 531 16.91 -3.96 -7.27
C ILE A 531 16.17 -4.29 -5.98
N THR A 532 14.95 -3.79 -5.81
CA THR A 532 14.20 -3.92 -4.55
C THR A 532 12.87 -4.61 -4.77
N ALA A 533 12.62 -5.68 -4.01
CA ALA A 533 11.40 -6.47 -4.08
C ALA A 533 10.56 -6.31 -2.81
N PRO A 534 9.25 -6.03 -2.91
CA PRO A 534 8.29 -6.22 -1.83
C PRO A 534 8.22 -7.68 -1.36
N GLU A 535 7.78 -7.91 -0.11
CA GLU A 535 7.76 -9.26 0.48
C GLU A 535 6.86 -10.25 -0.29
N TYR A 536 5.77 -9.80 -0.90
CA TYR A 536 4.87 -10.67 -1.65
C TYR A 536 5.46 -11.22 -2.97
N TYR A 537 6.62 -10.71 -3.43
CA TYR A 537 7.41 -11.31 -4.51
C TYR A 537 8.31 -12.46 -4.05
N ARG A 538 8.23 -12.82 -2.75
CA ARG A 538 8.99 -13.92 -2.20
C ARG A 538 8.37 -15.26 -2.55
N ASN A 539 9.16 -16.15 -3.15
CA ASN A 539 8.77 -17.51 -3.46
C ASN A 539 8.65 -18.37 -2.21
N GLN A 540 7.99 -19.52 -2.33
CA GLN A 540 7.84 -20.49 -1.21
C GLN A 540 9.18 -21.05 -0.71
N ASP A 541 10.21 -21.09 -1.55
CA ASP A 541 11.57 -21.51 -1.18
C ASP A 541 12.39 -20.42 -0.51
N GLY A 542 11.82 -19.22 -0.35
CA GLY A 542 12.44 -18.05 0.29
C GLY A 542 13.23 -17.14 -0.65
N THR A 543 13.38 -17.49 -1.92
CA THR A 543 13.98 -16.61 -2.94
C THR A 543 13.01 -15.55 -3.40
N TYR A 544 13.51 -14.51 -4.09
CA TYR A 544 12.65 -13.48 -4.68
C TYR A 544 12.60 -13.60 -6.20
N ASN A 545 11.43 -13.30 -6.77
CA ASN A 545 11.25 -13.23 -8.22
C ASN A 545 11.68 -11.86 -8.75
N TRP A 546 12.98 -11.65 -8.89
CA TRP A 546 13.57 -10.38 -9.34
C TRP A 546 13.18 -9.99 -10.77
N GLU A 547 12.85 -10.96 -11.64
CA GLU A 547 12.53 -10.73 -13.06
C GLU A 547 11.11 -10.20 -13.27
N ALA A 548 10.22 -10.39 -12.30
CA ALA A 548 8.82 -9.94 -12.38
C ALA A 548 8.60 -8.50 -11.92
N LEU A 549 9.66 -7.81 -11.48
CA LEU A 549 9.57 -6.47 -10.92
C LEU A 549 9.44 -5.41 -12.00
N GLY A 550 8.61 -4.40 -11.75
CA GLY A 550 8.47 -3.22 -12.60
C GLY A 550 9.67 -2.26 -12.53
N HIS A 551 9.64 -1.25 -13.38
CA HIS A 551 10.76 -0.30 -13.54
C HIS A 551 11.10 0.49 -12.27
N GLY A 552 10.12 0.77 -11.42
CA GLY A 552 10.33 1.50 -10.17
C GLY A 552 11.11 0.73 -9.11
N ALA A 553 11.30 -0.58 -9.30
CA ALA A 553 12.10 -1.41 -8.42
C ALA A 553 13.61 -1.27 -8.63
N TYR A 554 14.03 -0.59 -9.71
CA TYR A 554 15.42 -0.49 -10.11
C TYR A 554 15.96 0.92 -9.86
N LEU A 555 17.12 0.98 -9.21
CA LEU A 555 17.95 2.16 -9.12
C LEU A 555 19.29 1.81 -9.74
N SER A 556 19.61 2.36 -10.92
CA SER A 556 20.81 1.96 -11.66
C SER A 556 21.55 3.14 -12.26
N THR A 557 22.85 2.92 -12.47
CA THR A 557 23.70 3.80 -13.26
C THR A 557 24.69 3.00 -14.09
N GLN A 558 25.15 3.59 -15.18
CA GLN A 558 26.09 2.97 -16.10
C GLN A 558 27.39 3.77 -16.16
N PHE A 559 28.46 3.07 -16.43
CA PHE A 559 29.79 3.64 -16.65
C PHE A 559 30.64 2.70 -17.54
N THR A 560 31.77 3.19 -17.97
CA THR A 560 32.71 2.42 -18.82
C THR A 560 33.99 2.18 -18.07
N ILE A 561 34.58 0.99 -18.19
CA ILE A 561 35.94 0.76 -17.73
C ILE A 561 36.89 1.55 -18.60
N ASP A 562 37.71 2.38 -17.97
CA ASP A 562 38.73 3.20 -18.62
C ASP A 562 40.00 3.24 -17.78
N SER A 563 40.97 2.45 -18.19
CA SER A 563 42.27 2.32 -17.53
C SER A 563 43.42 2.90 -18.38
N THR A 564 43.05 3.55 -19.47
CA THR A 564 44.02 4.20 -20.34
C THR A 564 44.24 5.65 -19.88
N ASP A 565 45.52 5.99 -19.62
CA ASP A 565 45.87 7.36 -19.21
C ASP A 565 45.65 8.37 -20.34
N PRO A 566 45.17 9.58 -20.08
CA PRO A 566 45.04 10.64 -21.06
C PRO A 566 46.43 11.07 -21.56
N VAL A 567 46.50 11.44 -22.82
CA VAL A 567 47.77 11.83 -23.50
C VAL A 567 47.79 13.33 -23.76
N MET A 568 48.81 13.98 -23.25
CA MET A 568 49.14 15.35 -23.63
C MET A 568 49.91 15.34 -24.96
N LYS A 569 49.30 15.87 -26.03
CA LYS A 569 49.86 15.84 -27.40
C LYS A 569 50.74 17.03 -27.71
N ASP A 570 50.36 18.21 -27.25
CA ASP A 570 51.08 19.45 -27.55
C ASP A 570 50.91 20.47 -26.43
N VAL A 571 51.94 21.28 -26.23
CA VAL A 571 51.97 22.41 -25.30
C VAL A 571 52.57 23.62 -26.00
N ASP A 572 51.74 24.51 -26.47
CA ASP A 572 52.17 25.77 -27.09
C ASP A 572 52.26 26.89 -26.03
N ALA A 573 53.50 27.23 -25.69
CA ALA A 573 53.82 28.31 -24.77
C ALA A 573 54.19 29.62 -25.47
N SER A 574 53.98 29.76 -26.77
CA SER A 574 54.36 30.95 -27.56
C SER A 574 53.73 32.25 -27.08
N GLN A 575 52.61 32.17 -26.32
CA GLN A 575 51.92 33.31 -25.75
C GLN A 575 51.98 33.39 -24.20
N ILE A 576 52.96 32.74 -23.60
CA ILE A 576 53.12 32.71 -22.15
C ILE A 576 53.27 34.11 -21.51
N GLU A 577 53.93 35.02 -22.22
CA GLU A 577 54.08 36.43 -21.81
C GLU A 577 52.71 37.17 -21.71
N ARG A 578 51.69 36.61 -22.36
CA ARG A 578 50.29 37.11 -22.30
C ARG A 578 49.44 36.29 -21.33
N ASN A 579 50.04 35.49 -20.49
CA ASN A 579 49.37 34.56 -19.58
C ASN A 579 48.48 33.56 -20.32
N ARG A 580 48.87 33.11 -21.52
CA ARG A 580 48.14 32.12 -22.30
C ARG A 580 49.06 30.94 -22.58
N LEU A 581 48.57 29.77 -22.23
CA LEU A 581 49.13 28.46 -22.52
C LEU A 581 48.08 27.64 -23.26
N ARG A 582 48.43 27.10 -24.42
CA ARG A 582 47.52 26.23 -25.16
C ARG A 582 48.02 24.79 -24.99
N ILE A 583 47.15 23.92 -24.57
CA ILE A 583 47.43 22.51 -24.35
C ILE A 583 46.46 21.68 -25.18
N THR A 584 46.98 20.74 -25.96
CA THR A 584 46.18 19.76 -26.68
C THR A 584 46.37 18.41 -26.01
N ALA A 585 45.24 17.82 -25.59
CA ALA A 585 45.17 16.52 -24.96
C ALA A 585 44.12 15.64 -25.63
N SER A 586 44.25 14.35 -25.48
CA SER A 586 43.21 13.37 -25.89
C SER A 586 43.17 12.22 -24.90
N ASP A 587 42.06 11.54 -24.89
CA ASP A 587 41.80 10.36 -24.12
C ASP A 587 40.91 9.40 -24.92
N ASN A 588 40.97 8.09 -24.66
CA ASN A 588 40.12 7.11 -25.34
C ASN A 588 38.65 7.25 -24.96
N GLN A 589 38.38 7.81 -23.78
CA GLN A 589 37.02 8.21 -23.36
C GLN A 589 36.90 9.74 -23.44
N TYR A 590 37.10 10.46 -22.36
CA TYR A 590 36.92 11.91 -22.31
C TYR A 590 37.97 12.59 -21.48
N VAL A 591 38.57 13.63 -22.02
CA VAL A 591 39.39 14.55 -21.22
C VAL A 591 38.44 15.44 -20.40
N ALA A 592 38.39 15.29 -19.09
CA ALA A 592 37.53 16.06 -18.21
C ALA A 592 38.08 17.46 -17.92
N ALA A 593 39.39 17.58 -17.72
CA ALA A 593 40.06 18.85 -17.45
C ALA A 593 41.56 18.75 -17.73
N VAL A 594 42.20 19.91 -17.86
CA VAL A 594 43.65 20.07 -17.88
C VAL A 594 44.04 20.94 -16.69
N ALA A 595 44.99 20.48 -15.88
CA ALA A 595 45.45 21.21 -14.70
C ALA A 595 46.93 21.54 -14.79
N LEU A 596 47.29 22.76 -14.40
CA LEU A 596 48.67 23.18 -14.19
C LEU A 596 49.01 23.02 -12.71
N LEU A 597 50.07 22.23 -12.45
CA LEU A 597 50.54 21.98 -11.09
C LEU A 597 51.90 22.69 -10.88
N ASN A 598 52.19 23.07 -9.64
CA ASN A 598 53.52 23.52 -9.29
C ASN A 598 54.47 22.31 -9.07
N SER A 599 55.75 22.59 -8.81
CA SER A 599 56.77 21.55 -8.58
C SER A 599 56.51 20.67 -7.34
N SER A 600 55.58 21.04 -6.50
CA SER A 600 55.13 20.26 -5.33
C SER A 600 53.81 19.50 -5.59
N GLY A 601 53.31 19.48 -6.82
CA GLY A 601 52.06 18.81 -7.19
C GLY A 601 50.79 19.59 -6.80
N ILE A 602 50.92 20.82 -6.32
CA ILE A 602 49.74 21.64 -5.94
C ILE A 602 49.16 22.29 -7.20
N ARG A 603 47.88 22.13 -7.42
CA ARG A 603 47.15 22.73 -8.53
C ARG A 603 47.20 24.27 -8.45
N ILE A 604 47.69 24.90 -9.51
CA ILE A 604 47.71 26.36 -9.65
C ILE A 604 46.49 26.84 -10.45
N LEU A 605 46.19 26.13 -11.53
CA LEU A 605 45.11 26.47 -12.47
C LEU A 605 44.54 25.19 -13.07
N SER A 606 43.25 25.17 -13.35
CA SER A 606 42.63 24.12 -14.16
C SER A 606 41.70 24.74 -15.18
N SER A 607 41.57 24.08 -16.32
CA SER A 607 40.57 24.40 -17.33
C SER A 607 39.73 23.16 -17.60
N VAL A 608 38.44 23.26 -17.40
CA VAL A 608 37.49 22.19 -17.66
C VAL A 608 37.20 22.10 -19.15
N VAL A 609 37.20 20.90 -19.67
CA VAL A 609 36.92 20.66 -21.09
C VAL A 609 35.40 20.85 -21.32
N PRO A 610 35.00 21.54 -22.40
CA PRO A 610 33.59 21.75 -22.72
C PRO A 610 32.82 20.44 -22.88
N ASN A 611 31.51 20.48 -22.53
CA ASN A 611 30.61 19.33 -22.53
C ASN A 611 30.41 18.65 -23.90
N GLN A 612 30.82 19.28 -24.99
CA GLN A 612 30.67 18.80 -26.38
C GLN A 612 31.85 17.96 -26.87
N ALA A 613 32.89 17.72 -26.03
CA ALA A 613 33.97 16.83 -26.42
C ALA A 613 33.48 15.41 -26.68
N GLU A 614 33.95 14.78 -27.74
CA GLU A 614 33.64 13.41 -28.12
C GLU A 614 34.74 12.45 -27.66
N PRO A 615 34.41 11.14 -27.41
CA PRO A 615 35.41 10.14 -27.06
C PRO A 615 36.56 10.08 -28.10
N GLY A 616 37.79 9.97 -27.62
CA GLY A 616 38.96 9.84 -28.47
C GLY A 616 39.33 11.07 -29.29
N LYS A 617 38.66 12.21 -29.10
CA LYS A 617 38.97 13.45 -29.82
C LYS A 617 39.95 14.32 -29.05
N ASP A 618 40.76 15.04 -29.85
CA ASP A 618 41.66 16.05 -29.31
C ASP A 618 40.86 17.25 -28.78
N VAL A 619 41.19 17.68 -27.57
CA VAL A 619 40.73 18.91 -26.96
C VAL A 619 41.87 19.88 -26.78
N THR A 620 41.62 21.17 -27.05
CA THR A 620 42.65 22.21 -26.98
C THR A 620 42.18 23.41 -26.19
#